data_e1fe5059f2c133fa009645d992be2f90
#
_entry.id   e1fe5059f2c133fa009645d992be2f90
#
_cell.length_a   1.000
_cell.length_b   1.000
_cell.length_c   1.000
_cell.angle_alpha   90.00
_cell.angle_beta   90.00
_cell.angle_gamma   90.00
#
_symmetry.space_group_name_H-M   'P 1'
#
loop_
_entity.id
_entity.type
_entity.pdbx_description
1 polymer ?
#
loop_
_entity_poly.entity_id
_entity_poly.type
_entity_poly.pdbx_seq_one_letter_code
_entity_poly.pdbx_strand_id
1 'polypeptide(L)'
;MQTQLGTPAHLRVVVIDADERVRESLVGLLCIGDRLKVVGDAGQPGPAFDIVLATDPDIVVIDPRLPEMDGGLSLISRIRAAAPRVRILVMCSDTVDGTDIGRAADGLIRKTFRPSDLVAAVCAAAIPLAT
;
A
#
# COMPACT_ATOMS: atom_id res chain seq x y z
N MET A 1 11.95 -15.93 -25.13
CA MET A 1 11.54 -15.60 -24.90
C MET A 1 10.82 -15.61 -24.44
N GLN A 2 10.80 -15.72 -24.41
CA GLN A 2 10.08 -15.50 -24.11
C GLN A 2 9.73 -15.33 -23.19
N THR A 3 9.92 -15.66 -22.99
CA THR A 3 9.69 -15.34 -22.19
C THR A 3 9.24 -14.91 -21.26
N GLN A 4 9.65 -14.97 -21.06
CA GLN A 4 9.12 -14.22 -20.16
C GLN A 4 7.89 -13.54 -20.50
N LEU A 5 7.58 -13.69 -21.62
CA LEU A 5 6.42 -13.08 -22.18
C LEU A 5 5.15 -13.57 -21.56
N GLY A 6 4.92 -14.65 -21.18
CA GLY A 6 3.69 -15.12 -20.61
C GLY A 6 3.60 -15.03 -19.10
N THR A 7 4.65 -14.59 -18.44
CA THR A 7 4.68 -14.53 -16.99
C THR A 7 4.43 -13.10 -16.53
N PRO A 8 3.25 -12.79 -16.01
CA PRO A 8 3.01 -11.43 -15.53
C PRO A 8 3.94 -11.13 -14.37
N ALA A 9 4.49 -9.95 -14.37
CA ALA A 9 5.26 -9.49 -13.25
C ALA A 9 4.35 -9.40 -12.03
N HIS A 10 4.86 -9.79 -10.87
CA HIS A 10 4.16 -9.58 -9.62
C HIS A 10 4.07 -8.09 -9.34
N LEU A 11 2.95 -7.67 -8.78
CA LEU A 11 2.88 -6.34 -8.19
C LEU A 11 3.67 -6.35 -6.89
N ARG A 12 4.57 -5.41 -6.75
CA ARG A 12 5.45 -5.30 -5.59
C ARG A 12 4.82 -4.35 -4.58
N VAL A 13 4.64 -4.84 -3.37
CA VAL A 13 3.84 -4.17 -2.34
C VAL A 13 4.68 -3.91 -1.10
N VAL A 14 4.57 -2.72 -0.52
CA VAL A 14 5.07 -2.41 0.81
C VAL A 14 3.87 -2.22 1.73
N VAL A 15 3.92 -2.84 2.90
CA VAL A 15 2.84 -2.76 3.90
C VAL A 15 3.29 -1.88 5.05
N ILE A 16 2.49 -0.88 5.40
CA ILE A 16 2.80 0.05 6.49
C ILE A 16 1.63 0.06 7.47
N ASP A 17 1.88 -0.38 8.69
CA ASP A 17 0.88 -0.41 9.75
C ASP A 17 1.61 -0.42 11.09
N ALA A 18 1.21 0.45 11.99
CA ALA A 18 1.84 0.57 13.30
C ALA A 18 1.60 -0.68 14.17
N ASP A 19 0.50 -1.39 13.97
CA ASP A 19 0.18 -2.59 14.72
C ASP A 19 0.91 -3.79 14.09
N GLU A 20 1.86 -4.35 14.84
CA GLU A 20 2.69 -5.45 14.34
C GLU A 20 1.88 -6.67 13.95
N ARG A 21 0.87 -7.02 14.74
CA ARG A 21 0.03 -8.19 14.45
C ARG A 21 -0.79 -8.00 13.19
N VAL A 22 -1.36 -6.82 13.03
CA VAL A 22 -2.11 -6.49 11.82
C VAL A 22 -1.18 -6.51 10.62
N ARG A 23 0.01 -5.91 10.77
CA ARG A 23 1.00 -5.86 9.68
C ARG A 23 1.40 -7.27 9.24
N GLU A 24 1.69 -8.16 10.18
CA GLU A 24 2.03 -9.55 9.88
C GLU A 24 0.88 -10.27 9.17
N SER A 25 -0.35 -10.05 9.63
CA SER A 25 -1.52 -10.65 9.00
C SER A 25 -1.72 -10.17 7.58
N LEU A 26 -1.51 -8.86 7.34
CA LEU A 26 -1.64 -8.28 6.01
C LEU A 26 -0.57 -8.84 5.06
N VAL A 27 0.67 -8.95 5.53
CA VAL A 27 1.74 -9.55 4.73
C VAL A 27 1.36 -10.98 4.36
N GLY A 28 0.87 -11.75 5.32
CA GLY A 28 0.45 -13.13 5.06
C GLY A 28 -0.68 -13.22 4.03
N LEU A 29 -1.69 -12.36 4.18
CA LEU A 29 -2.82 -12.33 3.25
C LEU A 29 -2.38 -11.98 1.82
N LEU A 30 -1.52 -11.00 1.69
CA LEU A 30 -1.08 -10.53 0.38
C LEU A 30 -0.16 -11.53 -0.30
N CYS A 31 0.46 -12.42 0.46
CA CYS A 31 1.32 -13.47 -0.09
C CYS A 31 0.54 -14.71 -0.54
N ILE A 32 -0.75 -14.79 -0.24
CA ILE A 32 -1.57 -15.90 -0.72
C ILE A 32 -1.78 -15.72 -2.23
N GLY A 33 -1.44 -16.71 -2.99
CA GLY A 33 -1.47 -16.60 -4.43
C GLY A 33 -0.18 -15.99 -4.96
N ASP A 34 -0.14 -15.73 -6.24
CA ASP A 34 1.09 -15.33 -6.91
C ASP A 34 0.97 -14.00 -7.68
N ARG A 35 -0.07 -13.21 -7.38
CA ARG A 35 -0.27 -11.93 -8.04
C ARG A 35 0.51 -10.79 -7.38
N LEU A 36 0.77 -10.90 -6.09
CA LEU A 36 1.39 -9.85 -5.29
C LEU A 36 2.63 -10.39 -4.61
N LYS A 37 3.62 -9.52 -4.48
CA LYS A 37 4.85 -9.83 -3.75
C LYS A 37 5.09 -8.71 -2.75
N VAL A 38 5.11 -9.04 -1.46
CA VAL A 38 5.45 -8.07 -0.43
C VAL A 38 6.96 -7.93 -0.39
N VAL A 39 7.46 -6.74 -0.66
CA VAL A 39 8.90 -6.46 -0.74
C VAL A 39 9.43 -5.75 0.50
N GLY A 40 8.55 -5.37 1.41
CA GLY A 40 8.94 -4.78 2.67
C GLY A 40 7.73 -4.39 3.49
N ASP A 41 7.95 -4.16 4.76
CA ASP A 41 6.92 -3.66 5.67
C ASP A 41 7.56 -2.82 6.76
N ALA A 42 6.78 -1.95 7.37
CA ALA A 42 7.26 -1.09 8.44
C ALA A 42 6.11 -0.61 9.30
N GLY A 43 6.43 -0.28 10.54
CA GLY A 43 5.45 0.20 11.52
C GLY A 43 5.65 1.64 11.95
N GLN A 44 6.65 2.33 11.38
CA GLN A 44 6.95 3.72 11.74
C GLN A 44 7.27 4.52 10.49
N PRO A 45 7.01 5.84 10.49
CA PRO A 45 7.18 6.67 9.29
C PRO A 45 8.60 6.67 8.71
N GLY A 46 9.62 6.78 9.56
CA GLY A 46 11.00 6.83 9.10
C GLY A 46 11.41 5.56 8.35
N PRO A 47 11.36 4.39 9.02
CA PRO A 47 11.65 3.12 8.34
C PRO A 47 10.76 2.87 7.14
N ALA A 48 9.49 3.27 7.19
CA ALA A 48 8.57 3.10 6.07
C ALA A 48 9.05 3.87 4.83
N PHE A 49 9.43 5.13 5.02
CA PHE A 49 9.93 5.95 3.93
C PHE A 49 11.20 5.33 3.33
N ASP A 50 12.12 4.91 4.18
CA ASP A 50 13.36 4.29 3.73
C ASP A 50 13.11 3.02 2.91
N ILE A 51 12.18 2.17 3.36
CA ILE A 51 11.85 0.94 2.63
C ILE A 51 11.22 1.26 1.28
N VAL A 52 10.33 2.24 1.21
CA VAL A 52 9.72 2.63 -0.06
C VAL A 52 10.78 3.07 -1.06
N LEU A 53 11.71 3.91 -0.62
CA LEU A 53 12.79 4.37 -1.51
C LEU A 53 13.71 3.24 -1.91
N ALA A 54 14.02 2.32 -0.99
CA ALA A 54 14.96 1.24 -1.25
C ALA A 54 14.37 0.17 -2.18
N THR A 55 13.07 -0.09 -2.10
CA THR A 55 12.44 -1.18 -2.85
C THR A 55 11.72 -0.72 -4.12
N ASP A 56 11.39 0.57 -4.22
CA ASP A 56 10.65 1.12 -5.37
C ASP A 56 9.41 0.27 -5.70
N PRO A 57 8.46 0.16 -4.78
CA PRO A 57 7.31 -0.73 -4.97
C PRO A 57 6.33 -0.15 -5.99
N ASP A 58 5.45 -1.00 -6.49
CA ASP A 58 4.34 -0.56 -7.34
C ASP A 58 3.27 0.13 -6.51
N ILE A 59 3.04 -0.37 -5.29
CA ILE A 59 1.99 0.14 -4.44
C ILE A 59 2.38 0.02 -2.96
N VAL A 60 1.95 0.99 -2.18
CA VAL A 60 2.05 1.00 -0.72
C VAL A 60 0.65 0.82 -0.16
N VAL A 61 0.49 -0.12 0.75
CA VAL A 61 -0.74 -0.33 1.51
C VAL A 61 -0.48 0.20 2.91
N ILE A 62 -1.21 1.21 3.33
CA ILE A 62 -0.89 1.95 4.54
C ILE A 62 -2.11 2.21 5.42
N ASP A 63 -1.96 1.93 6.72
CA ASP A 63 -2.84 2.51 7.74
C ASP A 63 -2.21 3.84 8.15
N PRO A 64 -2.89 4.97 7.95
CA PRO A 64 -2.27 6.27 8.16
C PRO A 64 -2.04 6.66 9.62
N ARG A 65 -2.54 5.88 10.57
CA ARG A 65 -2.31 6.15 12.00
C ARG A 65 -0.90 5.73 12.42
N LEU A 66 0.08 6.66 12.30
CA LEU A 66 1.50 6.39 12.51
C LEU A 66 2.16 7.44 13.42
N PRO A 67 1.91 7.40 14.72
CA PRO A 67 0.81 6.78 15.46
C PRO A 67 -0.51 7.51 15.30
N GLU A 68 -0.48 8.78 14.87
CA GLU A 68 -1.65 9.60 14.61
C GLU A 68 -1.84 9.79 13.11
N MET A 69 -3.03 10.23 12.71
CA MET A 69 -3.32 10.48 11.30
C MET A 69 -2.35 11.47 10.65
N ASP A 70 -1.87 12.45 11.41
CA ASP A 70 -0.89 13.41 10.90
C ASP A 70 0.41 12.73 10.44
N GLY A 71 0.83 11.70 11.16
CA GLY A 71 2.02 10.93 10.78
C GLY A 71 1.85 10.25 9.44
N GLY A 72 0.67 9.65 9.22
CA GLY A 72 0.37 9.00 7.96
C GLY A 72 0.26 9.98 6.80
N LEU A 73 -0.43 11.10 7.02
CA LEU A 73 -0.58 12.11 5.98
C LEU A 73 0.77 12.71 5.58
N SER A 74 1.61 12.99 6.58
CA SER A 74 2.96 13.50 6.33
C SER A 74 3.80 12.49 5.53
N LEU A 75 3.72 11.22 5.91
CA LEU A 75 4.44 10.17 5.18
C LEU A 75 3.96 10.05 3.74
N ILE A 76 2.66 10.05 3.52
CA ILE A 76 2.09 9.99 2.18
C ILE A 76 2.59 11.16 1.34
N SER A 77 2.61 12.36 1.89
CA SER A 77 3.11 13.54 1.19
C SER A 77 4.58 13.39 0.80
N ARG A 78 5.39 12.85 1.71
CA ARG A 78 6.81 12.62 1.44
C ARG A 78 7.01 11.57 0.35
N ILE A 79 6.22 10.50 0.38
CA ILE A 79 6.29 9.46 -0.66
C ILE A 79 5.88 10.05 -2.01
N ARG A 80 4.81 10.84 -2.04
CA ARG A 80 4.37 11.49 -3.28
C ARG A 80 5.45 12.36 -3.89
N ALA A 81 6.17 13.11 -3.05
CA ALA A 81 7.22 14.01 -3.52
C ALA A 81 8.45 13.24 -4.00
N ALA A 82 8.85 12.19 -3.28
CA ALA A 82 10.07 11.46 -3.57
C ALA A 82 9.90 10.32 -4.57
N ALA A 83 8.71 9.73 -4.64
CA ALA A 83 8.42 8.57 -5.48
C ALA A 83 7.03 8.69 -6.09
N PRO A 84 6.85 9.64 -7.03
CA PRO A 84 5.51 9.96 -7.55
C PRO A 84 4.83 8.83 -8.31
N ARG A 85 5.58 7.81 -8.73
CA ARG A 85 5.00 6.66 -9.42
C ARG A 85 4.36 5.65 -8.48
N VAL A 86 4.73 5.66 -7.20
CA VAL A 86 4.21 4.70 -6.24
C VAL A 86 2.73 4.99 -5.99
N ARG A 87 1.89 3.98 -6.14
CA ARG A 87 0.47 4.10 -5.85
C ARG A 87 0.25 3.90 -4.36
N ILE A 88 -0.79 4.49 -3.82
CA ILE A 88 -1.06 4.44 -2.38
C ILE A 88 -2.48 4.01 -2.12
N LEU A 89 -2.63 2.86 -1.46
CA LEU A 89 -3.92 2.36 -0.98
C LEU A 89 -3.98 2.58 0.53
N VAL A 90 -4.93 3.38 0.98
CA VAL A 90 -5.10 3.66 2.39
C VAL A 90 -6.12 2.70 2.99
N MET A 91 -5.75 2.08 4.12
CA MET A 91 -6.66 1.28 4.93
C MET A 91 -7.15 2.13 6.09
N CYS A 92 -8.42 2.07 6.39
CA CYS A 92 -8.98 2.85 7.49
C CYS A 92 -10.06 2.08 8.23
N SER A 93 -10.23 2.40 9.51
CA SER A 93 -11.28 1.82 10.34
C SER A 93 -12.60 2.52 10.11
N ASP A 94 -12.53 3.81 9.82
CA ASP A 94 -13.70 4.66 9.64
C ASP A 94 -13.70 5.27 8.24
N THR A 95 -14.82 5.88 7.88
CA THR A 95 -14.92 6.61 6.63
C THR A 95 -14.00 7.83 6.68
N VAL A 96 -13.16 7.96 5.65
CA VAL A 96 -12.27 9.12 5.52
C VAL A 96 -12.57 9.90 4.25
N ASP A 97 -13.75 9.71 3.69
CA ASP A 97 -14.17 10.42 2.49
C ASP A 97 -14.18 11.92 2.73
N GLY A 98 -13.65 12.68 1.79
CA GLY A 98 -13.59 14.11 1.87
C GLY A 98 -12.50 14.66 2.79
N THR A 99 -11.72 13.77 3.42
CA THR A 99 -10.58 14.19 4.23
C THR A 99 -9.34 14.36 3.35
N ASP A 100 -8.30 14.97 3.93
CA ASP A 100 -7.02 15.11 3.23
C ASP A 100 -6.42 13.74 2.89
N ILE A 101 -6.59 12.74 3.77
CA ILE A 101 -6.13 11.38 3.53
C ILE A 101 -6.84 10.79 2.31
N GLY A 102 -8.16 10.94 2.24
CA GLY A 102 -8.93 10.43 1.10
C GLY A 102 -8.49 11.03 -0.20
N ARG A 103 -8.18 12.32 -0.21
CA ARG A 103 -7.72 13.02 -1.41
C ARG A 103 -6.30 12.64 -1.81
N ALA A 104 -5.46 12.29 -0.83
CA ALA A 104 -4.08 11.94 -1.10
C ALA A 104 -3.90 10.51 -1.59
N ALA A 105 -4.89 9.65 -1.39
CA ALA A 105 -4.80 8.23 -1.71
C ALA A 105 -5.22 7.95 -3.15
N ASP A 106 -4.67 6.88 -3.72
CA ASP A 106 -5.12 6.34 -5.00
C ASP A 106 -6.27 5.38 -4.83
N GLY A 107 -6.47 4.88 -3.62
CA GLY A 107 -7.59 4.02 -3.29
C GLY A 107 -7.78 3.96 -1.78
N LEU A 108 -8.97 3.58 -1.38
CA LEU A 108 -9.34 3.43 0.03
C LEU A 108 -9.99 2.08 0.23
N ILE A 109 -9.69 1.44 1.37
CA ILE A 109 -10.38 0.23 1.77
C ILE A 109 -10.60 0.26 3.28
N ARG A 110 -11.74 -0.22 3.73
CA ARG A 110 -12.00 -0.34 5.16
C ARG A 110 -11.33 -1.58 5.71
N LYS A 111 -10.87 -1.51 6.93
CA LYS A 111 -10.20 -2.65 7.59
C LYS A 111 -11.12 -3.84 7.88
N THR A 112 -12.40 -3.72 7.60
CA THR A 112 -13.36 -4.82 7.72
C THR A 112 -13.44 -5.67 6.46
N PHE A 113 -12.46 -5.55 5.58
CA PHE A 113 -12.43 -6.25 4.31
C PHE A 113 -12.29 -7.77 4.46
N ARG A 114 -12.71 -8.48 3.44
CA ARG A 114 -12.36 -9.90 3.26
C ARG A 114 -11.00 -9.97 2.56
N PRO A 115 -10.27 -11.09 2.71
CA PRO A 115 -8.98 -11.26 2.01
C PRO A 115 -9.05 -10.99 0.51
N SER A 116 -10.09 -11.51 -0.15
CA SER A 116 -10.25 -11.29 -1.59
C SER A 116 -10.50 -9.81 -1.92
N ASP A 117 -11.19 -9.09 -1.05
CA ASP A 117 -11.44 -7.66 -1.25
C ASP A 117 -10.14 -6.86 -1.17
N LEU A 118 -9.26 -7.23 -0.23
CA LEU A 118 -7.96 -6.56 -0.12
C LEU A 118 -7.12 -6.77 -1.36
N VAL A 119 -7.00 -8.00 -1.83
CA VAL A 119 -6.22 -8.28 -3.04
C VAL A 119 -6.78 -7.54 -4.24
N ALA A 120 -8.11 -7.54 -4.40
CA ALA A 120 -8.76 -6.81 -5.49
C ALA A 120 -8.50 -5.31 -5.39
N ALA A 121 -8.57 -4.74 -4.18
CA ALA A 121 -8.33 -3.32 -3.97
C ALA A 121 -6.88 -2.94 -4.28
N VAL A 122 -5.93 -3.78 -3.89
CA VAL A 122 -4.52 -3.55 -4.21
C VAL A 122 -4.31 -3.55 -5.72
N CYS A 123 -4.83 -4.55 -6.39
CA CYS A 123 -4.68 -4.65 -7.85
C CYS A 123 -5.33 -3.45 -8.56
N ALA A 124 -6.50 -3.03 -8.12
CA ALA A 124 -7.19 -1.89 -8.72
C ALA A 124 -6.43 -0.58 -8.49
N ALA A 125 -5.91 -0.36 -7.28
CA ALA A 125 -5.20 0.87 -6.94
C ALA A 125 -3.83 0.96 -7.62
N ALA A 126 -3.23 -0.18 -7.93
CA ALA A 126 -1.93 -0.23 -8.59
C ALA A 126 -2.00 0.14 -10.08
N ILE A 127 -3.18 0.10 -10.67
CA ILE A 127 -3.33 0.41 -12.11
C ILE A 127 -3.52 1.91 -12.26
N PRO A 128 -2.64 2.60 -13.02
CA PRO A 128 -2.82 4.03 -13.27
C PRO A 128 -4.13 4.28 -14.01
N LEU A 129 -4.73 5.43 -13.74
CA LEU A 129 -5.93 5.82 -14.46
C LEU A 129 -5.59 5.98 -15.94
N ALA A 130 -6.46 5.44 -16.79
CA ALA A 130 -6.30 5.62 -18.21
C ALA A 130 -6.53 7.08 -18.58
N THR A 131 -5.74 7.60 -19.47
CA THR A 131 -5.86 8.98 -19.90
C THR A 131 -6.31 9.04 -21.36
#